data_905f5d43e97745a37435fd649c322a0d
#
_entry.id   905f5d43e97745a37435fd649c322a0d
#
_cell.length_a   1.000
_cell.length_b   1.000
_cell.length_c   1.000
_cell.angle_alpha   90.00
_cell.angle_beta   90.00
_cell.angle_gamma   90.00
#
_symmetry.space_group_name_H-M   'P 1'
#
loop_
_entity.id
_entity.type
_entity.pdbx_description
1 polymer ?
#
loop_
_entity_poly.entity_id
_entity_poly.type
_entity_poly.pdbx_seq_one_letter_code
_entity_poly.pdbx_strand_id
1 'polypeptide(L)'
;KILFTRLKYPTIILNYLIIMKLLISNQHGAIVMALVPFIYGMLLANPVWAHMFLLLGWFSLYLMTYPFLNLFKGKNLELYKKWSVIYFAAAVIFAIPALIYNWQVLYFMFAMLPFVAVNIYFTKKKDERNLWNDLAGILIFALAGMGSYYFSDRTFDEKILWVAIYPTLFFIGTTLYVKSMMRERKNPRYFWASVIFHLLCVLIFVVSQQFILALAFVPGLVRAVYLPTKKLSVMQVGLIEFAITAVFFILLLVATL
;
A
#
# COMPACT_ATOMS: atom_id res chain seq x y z
N LYS A 1 -31.49 -32.53 45.73
CA LYS A 1 -30.16 -31.92 45.45
C LYS A 1 -29.81 -32.22 44.01
N ILE A 2 -30.09 -31.29 43.15
CA ILE A 2 -29.78 -31.39 41.69
C ILE A 2 -28.44 -30.71 41.49
N LEU A 3 -27.43 -31.48 41.08
CA LEU A 3 -26.10 -30.99 40.73
C LEU A 3 -26.20 -30.23 39.38
N PHE A 4 -26.06 -28.92 39.41
CA PHE A 4 -25.77 -28.11 38.25
C PHE A 4 -24.28 -28.26 37.89
N THR A 5 -23.97 -29.15 36.95
CA THR A 5 -22.68 -29.21 36.30
C THR A 5 -22.55 -27.97 35.39
N ARG A 6 -21.80 -26.95 35.87
CA ARG A 6 -21.40 -25.80 35.07
C ARG A 6 -20.59 -26.28 33.86
N LEU A 7 -21.16 -26.13 32.67
CA LEU A 7 -20.45 -26.34 31.41
C LEU A 7 -19.24 -25.38 31.31
N LYS A 8 -18.05 -25.96 31.37
CA LYS A 8 -16.75 -25.27 31.26
C LYS A 8 -16.41 -24.80 29.80
N TYR A 9 -17.34 -24.96 28.88
CA TYR A 9 -17.12 -24.74 27.44
C TYR A 9 -17.31 -23.33 26.89
N PRO A 10 -18.12 -22.43 27.46
CA PRO A 10 -18.28 -21.09 26.87
C PRO A 10 -17.05 -20.21 27.03
N THR A 11 -16.25 -20.40 28.12
CA THR A 11 -15.02 -19.61 28.34
C THR A 11 -13.89 -19.99 27.42
N ILE A 12 -13.79 -21.24 27.00
CA ILE A 12 -12.73 -21.69 26.06
C ILE A 12 -13.03 -21.16 24.65
N ILE A 13 -14.28 -21.23 24.19
CA ILE A 13 -14.68 -20.70 22.88
C ILE A 13 -14.57 -19.18 22.87
N LEU A 14 -15.00 -18.50 23.94
CA LEU A 14 -14.87 -17.04 24.06
C LEU A 14 -13.40 -16.60 24.12
N ASN A 15 -12.54 -17.34 24.83
CA ASN A 15 -11.10 -17.09 24.83
C ASN A 15 -10.45 -17.39 23.45
N TYR A 16 -10.91 -18.39 22.70
CA TYR A 16 -10.46 -18.63 21.32
C TYR A 16 -10.90 -17.51 20.36
N LEU A 17 -12.09 -16.95 20.54
CA LEU A 17 -12.59 -15.81 19.74
C LEU A 17 -11.92 -14.48 20.13
N ILE A 18 -11.60 -14.29 21.41
CA ILE A 18 -10.91 -13.07 21.93
C ILE A 18 -9.41 -13.07 21.56
N ILE A 19 -8.79 -14.22 21.28
CA ILE A 19 -7.34 -14.34 21.01
C ILE A 19 -7.00 -14.34 19.51
N MET A 20 -7.94 -14.26 18.60
CA MET A 20 -7.62 -14.04 17.18
C MET A 20 -7.34 -12.55 16.88
N LYS A 21 -6.33 -11.99 17.55
CA LYS A 21 -5.78 -10.69 17.15
C LYS A 21 -5.29 -10.82 15.71
N LEU A 22 -5.94 -10.10 14.78
CA LEU A 22 -5.55 -10.06 13.37
C LEU A 22 -4.05 -9.78 13.25
N LEU A 23 -3.34 -10.63 12.52
CA LEU A 23 -1.91 -10.48 12.31
C LEU A 23 -1.65 -9.47 11.19
N ILE A 24 -1.60 -8.20 11.59
CA ILE A 24 -1.38 -7.07 10.66
C ILE A 24 0.03 -6.52 10.89
N SER A 25 0.67 -6.07 9.82
CA SER A 25 1.94 -5.35 9.90
C SER A 25 1.78 -4.04 10.68
N ASN A 26 2.77 -3.72 11.52
CA ASN A 26 2.83 -2.42 12.20
C ASN A 26 3.16 -1.24 11.26
N GLN A 27 3.27 -1.48 9.96
CA GLN A 27 3.56 -0.46 8.96
C GLN A 27 2.26 0.14 8.40
N HIS A 28 1.60 0.97 9.21
CA HIS A 28 0.31 1.57 8.83
C HIS A 28 0.37 2.40 7.54
N GLY A 29 1.51 3.03 7.26
CA GLY A 29 1.72 3.76 6.00
C GLY A 29 1.59 2.89 4.74
N ALA A 30 1.95 1.61 4.82
CA ALA A 30 1.84 0.69 3.68
C ALA A 30 0.38 0.38 3.31
N ILE A 31 -0.56 0.45 4.26
CA ILE A 31 -2.00 0.32 4.00
C ILE A 31 -2.47 1.43 3.05
N VAL A 32 -2.07 2.66 3.33
CA VAL A 32 -2.42 3.82 2.51
C VAL A 32 -1.82 3.69 1.11
N MET A 33 -0.56 3.25 1.03
CA MET A 33 0.11 3.00 -0.25
C MET A 33 -0.58 1.91 -1.08
N ALA A 34 -1.15 0.88 -0.43
CA ALA A 34 -1.87 -0.19 -1.11
C ALA A 34 -3.27 0.24 -1.58
N LEU A 35 -3.92 1.16 -0.85
CA LEU A 35 -5.31 1.57 -1.13
C LEU A 35 -5.40 2.75 -2.10
N VAL A 36 -4.52 3.76 -1.98
CA VAL A 36 -4.63 4.99 -2.76
C VAL A 36 -4.57 4.75 -4.28
N PRO A 37 -3.58 4.01 -4.84
CA PRO A 37 -3.58 3.75 -6.28
C PRO A 37 -4.79 2.93 -6.74
N PHE A 38 -5.23 1.96 -5.93
CA PHE A 38 -6.39 1.14 -6.24
C PHE A 38 -7.67 1.97 -6.31
N ILE A 39 -7.93 2.79 -5.27
CA ILE A 39 -9.12 3.64 -5.21
C ILE A 39 -9.07 4.71 -6.31
N TYR A 40 -7.89 5.26 -6.59
CA TYR A 40 -7.71 6.20 -7.68
C TYR A 40 -8.06 5.57 -9.03
N GLY A 41 -7.54 4.37 -9.32
CA GLY A 41 -7.88 3.66 -10.55
C GLY A 41 -9.38 3.35 -10.66
N MET A 42 -10.01 2.93 -9.57
CA MET A 42 -11.45 2.69 -9.51
C MET A 42 -12.27 3.96 -9.79
N LEU A 43 -11.89 5.09 -9.22
CA LEU A 43 -12.63 6.36 -9.37
C LEU A 43 -12.41 7.02 -10.73
N LEU A 44 -11.24 6.84 -11.33
CA LEU A 44 -10.91 7.38 -12.64
C LEU A 44 -11.56 6.60 -13.78
N ALA A 45 -11.86 5.32 -13.56
CA ALA A 45 -12.71 4.48 -14.39
C ALA A 45 -14.18 4.67 -14.01
N ASN A 46 -15.06 3.83 -14.56
CA ASN A 46 -16.46 3.77 -14.16
C ASN A 46 -16.64 2.77 -13.01
N PRO A 47 -16.82 3.20 -11.75
CA PRO A 47 -16.96 2.29 -10.63
C PRO A 47 -18.15 1.34 -10.82
N VAL A 48 -17.91 0.04 -10.66
CA VAL A 48 -18.94 -1.00 -10.72
C VAL A 48 -19.02 -1.78 -9.39
N TRP A 49 -20.13 -2.41 -9.12
CA TRP A 49 -20.33 -3.19 -7.88
C TRP A 49 -19.25 -4.23 -7.63
N ALA A 50 -18.72 -4.83 -8.71
CA ALA A 50 -17.69 -5.86 -8.63
C ALA A 50 -16.34 -5.33 -8.11
N HIS A 51 -16.08 -4.00 -8.18
CA HIS A 51 -14.88 -3.39 -7.57
C HIS A 51 -14.79 -3.60 -6.06
N MET A 52 -15.94 -3.71 -5.36
CA MET A 52 -15.92 -4.02 -3.93
C MET A 52 -15.26 -5.37 -3.68
N PHE A 53 -15.58 -6.38 -4.46
CA PHE A 53 -14.99 -7.70 -4.35
C PHE A 53 -13.51 -7.71 -4.77
N LEU A 54 -13.17 -6.98 -5.82
CA LEU A 54 -11.78 -6.81 -6.23
C LEU A 54 -10.95 -6.13 -5.14
N LEU A 55 -11.49 -5.09 -4.50
CA LEU A 55 -10.85 -4.39 -3.37
C LEU A 55 -10.65 -5.32 -2.17
N LEU A 56 -11.68 -6.09 -1.78
CA LEU A 56 -11.58 -7.02 -0.66
C LEU A 56 -10.57 -8.15 -0.95
N GLY A 57 -10.56 -8.66 -2.18
CA GLY A 57 -9.56 -9.63 -2.65
C GLY A 57 -8.15 -9.05 -2.60
N TRP A 58 -7.94 -7.86 -3.16
CA TRP A 58 -6.68 -7.14 -3.13
C TRP A 58 -6.20 -6.86 -1.71
N PHE A 59 -7.09 -6.34 -0.85
CA PHE A 59 -6.74 -6.03 0.54
C PHE A 59 -6.39 -7.30 1.33
N SER A 60 -7.07 -8.41 1.07
CA SER A 60 -6.72 -9.72 1.66
C SER A 60 -5.33 -10.19 1.21
N LEU A 61 -4.97 -10.05 -0.08
CA LEU A 61 -3.61 -10.31 -0.58
C LEU A 61 -2.58 -9.39 0.09
N TYR A 62 -2.89 -8.10 0.22
CA TYR A 62 -2.04 -7.18 0.94
C TYR A 62 -1.81 -7.61 2.40
N LEU A 63 -2.85 -7.98 3.13
CA LEU A 63 -2.70 -8.49 4.50
C LEU A 63 -1.88 -9.78 4.56
N MET A 64 -1.99 -10.64 3.53
CA MET A 64 -1.19 -11.86 3.41
C MET A 64 0.30 -11.57 3.26
N THR A 65 0.71 -10.44 2.68
CA THR A 65 2.13 -10.15 2.44
C THR A 65 2.97 -10.22 3.71
N TYR A 66 2.46 -9.72 4.83
CA TYR A 66 3.19 -9.71 6.10
C TYR A 66 3.48 -11.13 6.63
N PRO A 67 2.50 -12.01 6.87
CA PRO A 67 2.79 -13.37 7.30
C PRO A 67 3.55 -14.17 6.23
N PHE A 68 3.21 -14.02 4.96
CA PHE A 68 3.87 -14.73 3.86
C PHE A 68 5.38 -14.43 3.80
N LEU A 69 5.77 -13.16 3.82
CA LEU A 69 7.19 -12.79 3.80
C LEU A 69 7.92 -13.26 5.07
N ASN A 70 7.25 -13.28 6.24
CA ASN A 70 7.86 -13.77 7.47
C ASN A 70 8.12 -15.29 7.48
N LEU A 71 7.45 -16.09 6.62
CA LEU A 71 7.80 -17.51 6.44
C LEU A 71 9.26 -17.69 6.01
N PHE A 72 9.78 -16.79 5.20
CA PHE A 72 11.18 -16.83 4.74
C PHE A 72 12.22 -16.50 5.81
N LYS A 73 11.77 -15.99 6.97
CA LYS A 73 12.65 -15.69 8.12
C LYS A 73 12.86 -16.89 9.06
N GLY A 74 12.08 -17.97 8.90
CA GLY A 74 12.22 -19.19 9.66
C GLY A 74 11.80 -19.13 11.14
N LYS A 75 11.10 -18.07 11.59
CA LYS A 75 10.61 -17.91 12.98
C LYS A 75 9.08 -17.96 13.01
N ASN A 76 8.50 -18.56 14.07
CA ASN A 76 7.05 -18.64 14.28
C ASN A 76 6.26 -19.16 13.08
N LEU A 77 6.80 -20.18 12.39
CA LEU A 77 6.30 -20.68 11.10
C LEU A 77 4.83 -21.07 11.15
N GLU A 78 4.39 -21.76 12.22
CA GLU A 78 3.00 -22.18 12.40
C GLU A 78 2.01 -20.99 12.40
N LEU A 79 2.36 -19.92 13.13
CA LEU A 79 1.55 -18.70 13.18
C LEU A 79 1.46 -18.05 11.80
N TYR A 80 2.61 -17.86 11.14
CA TYR A 80 2.66 -17.20 9.85
C TYR A 80 2.03 -18.04 8.74
N LYS A 81 2.19 -19.36 8.75
CA LYS A 81 1.52 -20.28 7.82
C LYS A 81 0.01 -20.20 7.96
N LYS A 82 -0.49 -20.28 9.21
CA LYS A 82 -1.93 -20.17 9.51
C LYS A 82 -2.53 -18.89 8.94
N TRP A 83 -1.92 -17.73 9.23
CA TRP A 83 -2.45 -16.45 8.76
C TRP A 83 -2.29 -16.24 7.26
N SER A 84 -1.21 -16.75 6.65
CA SER A 84 -1.04 -16.73 5.19
C SER A 84 -2.17 -17.51 4.51
N VAL A 85 -2.52 -18.69 5.02
CA VAL A 85 -3.62 -19.50 4.47
C VAL A 85 -4.98 -18.81 4.65
N ILE A 86 -5.24 -18.22 5.83
CA ILE A 86 -6.50 -17.52 6.10
C ILE A 86 -6.69 -16.34 5.14
N TYR A 87 -5.66 -15.47 5.00
CA TYR A 87 -5.76 -14.33 4.11
C TYR A 87 -5.80 -14.74 2.64
N PHE A 88 -5.08 -15.78 2.25
CA PHE A 88 -5.16 -16.32 0.88
C PHE A 88 -6.55 -16.88 0.58
N ALA A 89 -7.13 -17.66 1.49
CA ALA A 89 -8.50 -18.17 1.32
C ALA A 89 -9.52 -17.02 1.19
N ALA A 90 -9.41 -15.99 2.03
CA ALA A 90 -10.24 -14.79 1.93
C ALA A 90 -10.06 -14.10 0.56
N ALA A 91 -8.81 -13.94 0.10
CA ALA A 91 -8.52 -13.36 -1.20
C ALA A 91 -9.16 -14.14 -2.34
N VAL A 92 -9.07 -15.48 -2.33
CA VAL A 92 -9.69 -16.35 -3.34
C VAL A 92 -11.21 -16.22 -3.31
N ILE A 93 -11.84 -16.25 -2.14
CA ILE A 93 -13.30 -16.13 -1.99
C ILE A 93 -13.77 -14.79 -2.59
N PHE A 94 -13.13 -13.69 -2.24
CA PHE A 94 -13.49 -12.38 -2.78
C PHE A 94 -13.10 -12.21 -4.25
N ALA A 95 -12.07 -12.90 -4.73
CA ALA A 95 -11.69 -12.84 -6.14
C ALA A 95 -12.72 -13.50 -7.06
N ILE A 96 -13.48 -14.50 -6.61
CA ILE A 96 -14.43 -15.23 -7.47
C ILE A 96 -15.42 -14.29 -8.17
N PRO A 97 -16.21 -13.44 -7.49
CA PRO A 97 -17.15 -12.54 -8.17
C PRO A 97 -16.41 -11.52 -9.06
N ALA A 98 -15.24 -11.05 -8.66
CA ALA A 98 -14.43 -10.13 -9.45
C ALA A 98 -13.96 -10.80 -10.76
N LEU A 99 -13.45 -12.03 -10.69
CA LEU A 99 -12.96 -12.76 -11.86
C LEU A 99 -14.08 -13.20 -12.81
N ILE A 100 -15.27 -13.48 -12.29
CA ILE A 100 -16.48 -13.70 -13.12
C ILE A 100 -16.80 -12.42 -13.90
N TYR A 101 -16.65 -11.25 -13.29
CA TYR A 101 -16.89 -9.96 -13.97
C TYR A 101 -15.81 -9.66 -15.02
N ASN A 102 -14.52 -9.75 -14.64
CA ASN A 102 -13.39 -9.51 -15.54
C ASN A 102 -12.14 -10.28 -15.10
N TRP A 103 -11.92 -11.45 -15.68
CA TRP A 103 -10.77 -12.30 -15.36
C TRP A 103 -9.42 -11.70 -15.86
N GLN A 104 -9.45 -10.79 -16.83
CA GLN A 104 -8.25 -10.19 -17.42
C GLN A 104 -7.43 -9.35 -16.40
N VAL A 105 -8.04 -8.98 -15.26
CA VAL A 105 -7.32 -8.35 -14.15
C VAL A 105 -6.13 -9.19 -13.66
N LEU A 106 -6.15 -10.51 -13.89
CA LEU A 106 -5.04 -11.41 -13.57
C LEU A 106 -3.74 -11.04 -14.31
N TYR A 107 -3.79 -10.39 -15.47
CA TYR A 107 -2.58 -9.92 -16.15
C TYR A 107 -1.77 -8.97 -15.29
N PHE A 108 -2.43 -8.08 -14.56
CA PHE A 108 -1.76 -7.18 -13.61
C PHE A 108 -1.17 -7.94 -12.41
N MET A 109 -1.86 -8.97 -11.93
CA MET A 109 -1.35 -9.82 -10.87
C MET A 109 -0.10 -10.60 -11.31
N PHE A 110 -0.06 -11.12 -12.53
CA PHE A 110 1.15 -11.74 -13.08
C PHE A 110 2.28 -10.73 -13.27
N ALA A 111 1.98 -9.51 -13.71
CA ALA A 111 2.96 -8.44 -13.81
C ALA A 111 3.58 -8.03 -12.47
N MET A 112 2.92 -8.29 -11.33
CA MET A 112 3.47 -8.04 -9.98
C MET A 112 4.55 -9.07 -9.58
N LEU A 113 4.57 -10.28 -10.15
CA LEU A 113 5.43 -11.38 -9.68
C LEU A 113 6.93 -11.04 -9.63
N PRO A 114 7.54 -10.34 -10.62
CA PRO A 114 8.94 -9.93 -10.52
C PRO A 114 9.23 -9.07 -9.30
N PHE A 115 8.34 -8.14 -8.95
CA PHE A 115 8.49 -7.25 -7.81
C PHE A 115 8.28 -7.98 -6.48
N VAL A 116 7.36 -8.96 -6.45
CA VAL A 116 7.20 -9.86 -5.30
C VAL A 116 8.49 -10.67 -5.08
N ALA A 117 9.14 -11.15 -6.15
CA ALA A 117 10.42 -11.84 -6.06
C ALA A 117 11.53 -10.95 -5.45
N VAL A 118 11.55 -9.66 -5.80
CA VAL A 118 12.45 -8.67 -5.18
C VAL A 118 12.16 -8.55 -3.67
N ASN A 119 10.90 -8.45 -3.25
CA ASN A 119 10.55 -8.38 -1.82
C ASN A 119 10.96 -9.66 -1.08
N ILE A 120 10.78 -10.85 -1.66
CA ILE A 120 11.24 -12.12 -1.07
C ILE A 120 12.76 -12.14 -0.93
N TYR A 121 13.50 -11.69 -1.95
CA TYR A 121 14.95 -11.61 -1.92
C TYR A 121 15.47 -10.75 -0.77
N PHE A 122 14.96 -9.52 -0.60
CA PHE A 122 15.36 -8.63 0.49
C PHE A 122 14.91 -9.15 1.85
N THR A 123 13.76 -9.83 1.94
CA THR A 123 13.31 -10.49 3.17
C THR A 123 14.26 -11.61 3.60
N LYS A 124 14.69 -12.46 2.67
CA LYS A 124 15.69 -13.52 2.93
C LYS A 124 17.03 -12.94 3.38
N LYS A 125 17.42 -11.78 2.83
CA LYS A 125 18.62 -11.05 3.26
C LYS A 125 18.46 -10.30 4.58
N LYS A 126 17.25 -10.26 5.17
CA LYS A 126 16.90 -9.46 6.35
C LYS A 126 17.14 -7.96 6.15
N ASP A 127 17.08 -7.50 4.90
CA ASP A 127 17.25 -6.11 4.47
C ASP A 127 15.97 -5.56 3.84
N GLU A 128 14.83 -5.75 4.52
CA GLU A 128 13.49 -5.32 4.08
C GLU A 128 13.34 -3.80 3.99
N ARG A 129 14.35 -3.09 4.49
CA ARG A 129 14.38 -1.62 4.53
C ARG A 129 15.19 -1.02 3.40
N ASN A 130 15.66 -1.85 2.50
CA ASN A 130 16.36 -1.43 1.30
C ASN A 130 15.44 -0.58 0.40
N LEU A 131 16.00 0.45 -0.24
CA LEU A 131 15.24 1.31 -1.13
C LEU A 131 14.61 0.51 -2.30
N TRP A 132 15.33 -0.45 -2.85
CA TRP A 132 14.81 -1.28 -3.94
C TRP A 132 13.62 -2.15 -3.52
N ASN A 133 13.62 -2.61 -2.25
CA ASN A 133 12.47 -3.31 -1.68
C ASN A 133 11.23 -2.41 -1.58
N ASP A 134 11.43 -1.17 -1.13
CA ASP A 134 10.34 -0.19 -1.04
C ASP A 134 9.81 0.17 -2.43
N LEU A 135 10.70 0.39 -3.41
CA LEU A 135 10.32 0.68 -4.80
C LEU A 135 9.56 -0.48 -5.45
N ALA A 136 9.99 -1.73 -5.22
CA ALA A 136 9.25 -2.90 -5.69
C ALA A 136 7.82 -2.95 -5.10
N GLY A 137 7.65 -2.64 -3.81
CA GLY A 137 6.34 -2.52 -3.17
C GLY A 137 5.47 -1.44 -3.81
N ILE A 138 6.03 -0.26 -4.08
CA ILE A 138 5.31 0.84 -4.75
C ILE A 138 4.84 0.43 -6.14
N LEU A 139 5.67 -0.29 -6.91
CA LEU A 139 5.30 -0.77 -8.25
C LEU A 139 4.21 -1.84 -8.21
N ILE A 140 4.19 -2.72 -7.19
CA ILE A 140 3.08 -3.65 -6.97
C ILE A 140 1.78 -2.88 -6.74
N PHE A 141 1.81 -1.81 -5.95
CA PHE A 141 0.62 -1.00 -5.68
C PHE A 141 0.16 -0.19 -6.91
N ALA A 142 1.10 0.28 -7.73
CA ALA A 142 0.80 0.92 -9.00
C ALA A 142 0.07 -0.05 -9.96
N LEU A 143 0.57 -1.28 -10.09
CA LEU A 143 -0.07 -2.32 -10.90
C LEU A 143 -1.45 -2.70 -10.37
N ALA A 144 -1.67 -2.69 -9.07
CA ALA A 144 -3.00 -2.89 -8.48
C ALA A 144 -3.96 -1.75 -8.85
N GLY A 145 -3.48 -0.51 -8.86
CA GLY A 145 -4.24 0.64 -9.34
C GLY A 145 -4.60 0.53 -10.83
N MET A 146 -3.62 0.19 -11.67
CA MET A 146 -3.86 -0.05 -13.11
C MET A 146 -4.88 -1.18 -13.31
N GLY A 147 -4.76 -2.28 -12.56
CA GLY A 147 -5.72 -3.38 -12.60
C GLY A 147 -7.12 -2.96 -12.19
N SER A 148 -7.24 -2.08 -11.18
CA SER A 148 -8.51 -1.51 -10.73
C SER A 148 -9.14 -0.62 -11.80
N TYR A 149 -8.35 0.21 -12.49
CA TYR A 149 -8.81 1.02 -13.62
C TYR A 149 -9.30 0.15 -14.77
N TYR A 150 -8.47 -0.79 -15.22
CA TYR A 150 -8.78 -1.70 -16.33
C TYR A 150 -9.99 -2.60 -16.06
N PHE A 151 -10.34 -2.78 -14.80
CA PHE A 151 -11.34 -3.76 -14.36
C PHE A 151 -12.74 -3.51 -14.93
N SER A 152 -13.20 -2.26 -14.97
CA SER A 152 -14.50 -1.89 -15.52
C SER A 152 -14.47 -1.65 -17.03
N ASP A 153 -13.58 -0.80 -17.47
CA ASP A 153 -13.64 -0.25 -18.83
C ASP A 153 -12.89 -1.11 -19.85
N ARG A 154 -12.02 -2.01 -19.39
CA ARG A 154 -11.18 -2.91 -20.20
C ARG A 154 -10.35 -2.16 -21.25
N THR A 155 -10.08 -0.89 -20.99
CA THR A 155 -9.29 -0.02 -21.88
C THR A 155 -7.87 0.12 -21.36
N PHE A 156 -6.92 0.26 -22.29
CA PHE A 156 -5.52 0.53 -22.01
C PHE A 156 -5.15 1.86 -22.67
N ASP A 157 -5.69 2.94 -22.10
CA ASP A 157 -5.55 4.31 -22.59
C ASP A 157 -4.55 5.13 -21.75
N GLU A 158 -4.47 6.43 -22.01
CA GLU A 158 -3.57 7.33 -21.28
C GLU A 158 -3.86 7.40 -19.78
N LYS A 159 -5.14 7.29 -19.38
CA LYS A 159 -5.54 7.40 -17.97
C LYS A 159 -4.96 6.28 -17.09
N ILE A 160 -4.78 5.08 -17.66
CA ILE A 160 -4.16 3.98 -16.92
C ILE A 160 -2.70 4.31 -16.54
N LEU A 161 -1.99 5.10 -17.38
CA LEU A 161 -0.65 5.59 -17.08
C LEU A 161 -0.68 6.64 -15.97
N TRP A 162 -1.71 7.50 -15.91
CA TRP A 162 -1.87 8.44 -14.80
C TRP A 162 -2.03 7.69 -13.46
N VAL A 163 -2.83 6.61 -13.47
CA VAL A 163 -3.00 5.75 -12.28
C VAL A 163 -1.67 5.14 -11.83
N ALA A 164 -0.82 4.75 -12.78
CA ALA A 164 0.50 4.21 -12.45
C ALA A 164 1.46 5.31 -11.99
N ILE A 165 1.55 6.44 -12.69
CA ILE A 165 2.62 7.42 -12.53
C ILE A 165 2.40 8.34 -11.32
N TYR A 166 1.21 8.96 -11.18
CA TYR A 166 1.03 10.01 -10.17
C TYR A 166 1.16 9.49 -8.74
N PRO A 167 0.48 8.40 -8.32
CA PRO A 167 0.70 7.84 -6.99
C PRO A 167 2.12 7.30 -6.79
N THR A 168 2.73 6.72 -7.84
CA THR A 168 4.11 6.22 -7.77
C THR A 168 5.10 7.34 -7.47
N LEU A 169 5.04 8.45 -8.20
CA LEU A 169 5.88 9.63 -7.92
C LEU A 169 5.68 10.13 -6.50
N PHE A 170 4.44 10.25 -6.05
CA PHE A 170 4.15 10.69 -4.69
C PHE A 170 4.75 9.74 -3.63
N PHE A 171 4.58 8.43 -3.79
CA PHE A 171 5.08 7.46 -2.81
C PHE A 171 6.60 7.25 -2.87
N ILE A 172 7.25 7.43 -4.02
CA ILE A 172 8.73 7.50 -4.09
C ILE A 172 9.22 8.68 -3.28
N GLY A 173 8.64 9.87 -3.48
CA GLY A 173 8.98 11.06 -2.70
C GLY A 173 8.75 10.85 -1.19
N THR A 174 7.61 10.27 -0.81
CA THR A 174 7.30 9.89 0.59
C THR A 174 8.36 8.95 1.15
N THR A 175 8.74 7.93 0.40
CA THR A 175 9.76 6.95 0.84
C THR A 175 11.12 7.61 1.07
N LEU A 176 11.58 8.46 0.16
CA LEU A 176 12.83 9.20 0.30
C LEU A 176 12.79 10.11 1.53
N TYR A 177 11.68 10.84 1.73
CA TYR A 177 11.48 11.68 2.90
C TYR A 177 11.48 10.89 4.21
N VAL A 178 10.70 9.82 4.31
CA VAL A 178 10.64 9.00 5.54
C VAL A 178 12.01 8.38 5.86
N LYS A 179 12.77 7.95 4.85
CA LYS A 179 14.14 7.48 5.05
C LYS A 179 15.03 8.58 5.61
N SER A 180 14.97 9.80 5.08
CA SER A 180 15.76 10.95 5.56
C SER A 180 15.40 11.34 7.00
N MET A 181 14.14 11.17 7.41
CA MET A 181 13.66 11.47 8.77
C MET A 181 14.06 10.44 9.81
N MET A 182 14.10 9.17 9.42
CA MET A 182 14.15 8.06 10.38
C MET A 182 15.48 7.32 10.34
N ARG A 183 15.74 6.56 9.28
CA ARG A 183 16.82 5.58 9.21
C ARG A 183 18.11 6.15 8.66
N GLU A 184 17.98 6.99 7.67
CA GLU A 184 19.08 7.64 6.96
C GLU A 184 19.27 9.09 7.43
N ARG A 185 18.81 9.40 8.65
CA ARG A 185 18.83 10.78 9.20
C ARG A 185 20.22 11.41 9.23
N LYS A 186 21.26 10.59 9.36
CA LYS A 186 22.66 11.04 9.35
C LYS A 186 23.25 11.09 7.94
N ASN A 187 22.54 10.64 6.94
CA ASN A 187 22.98 10.56 5.56
C ASN A 187 22.40 11.72 4.74
N PRO A 188 23.17 12.78 4.45
CA PRO A 188 22.66 13.95 3.76
C PRO A 188 22.19 13.63 2.32
N ARG A 189 22.64 12.51 1.74
CA ARG A 189 22.21 12.09 0.40
C ARG A 189 20.71 11.85 0.34
N TYR A 190 20.11 11.24 1.37
CA TYR A 190 18.67 11.00 1.40
C TYR A 190 17.86 12.29 1.58
N PHE A 191 18.39 13.25 2.36
CA PHE A 191 17.78 14.57 2.48
C PHE A 191 17.72 15.27 1.12
N TRP A 192 18.86 15.41 0.46
CA TRP A 192 18.93 16.07 -0.83
C TRP A 192 18.17 15.31 -1.93
N ALA A 193 18.23 13.98 -1.95
CA ALA A 193 17.44 13.16 -2.87
C ALA A 193 15.94 13.41 -2.69
N SER A 194 15.47 13.51 -1.43
CA SER A 194 14.06 13.81 -1.15
C SER A 194 13.66 15.21 -1.64
N VAL A 195 14.45 16.25 -1.29
CA VAL A 195 14.15 17.63 -1.67
C VAL A 195 14.17 17.81 -3.19
N ILE A 196 15.24 17.34 -3.85
CA ILE A 196 15.38 17.44 -5.31
C ILE A 196 14.25 16.69 -6.02
N PHE A 197 13.91 15.48 -5.57
CA PHE A 197 12.85 14.70 -6.17
C PHE A 197 11.49 15.41 -6.09
N HIS A 198 11.12 15.93 -4.92
CA HIS A 198 9.85 16.64 -4.77
C HIS A 198 9.86 17.96 -5.58
N LEU A 199 10.98 18.69 -5.62
CA LEU A 199 11.11 19.87 -6.44
C LEU A 199 10.92 19.55 -7.94
N LEU A 200 11.57 18.49 -8.41
CA LEU A 200 11.43 18.05 -9.81
C LEU A 200 9.97 17.68 -10.14
N CYS A 201 9.27 16.98 -9.25
CA CYS A 201 7.86 16.67 -9.45
C CYS A 201 7.03 17.96 -9.60
N VAL A 202 7.21 18.94 -8.70
CA VAL A 202 6.49 20.21 -8.79
C VAL A 202 6.83 20.93 -10.10
N LEU A 203 8.12 21.04 -10.45
CA LEU A 203 8.55 21.73 -11.66
C LEU A 203 8.04 21.08 -12.95
N ILE A 204 8.04 19.75 -13.04
CA ILE A 204 7.52 19.02 -14.20
C ILE A 204 6.05 19.39 -14.42
N PHE A 205 5.21 19.39 -13.38
CA PHE A 205 3.79 19.72 -13.52
C PHE A 205 3.55 21.22 -13.77
N VAL A 206 4.38 22.11 -13.23
CA VAL A 206 4.32 23.55 -13.57
C VAL A 206 4.66 23.79 -15.03
N VAL A 207 5.76 23.20 -15.53
CA VAL A 207 6.19 23.34 -16.93
C VAL A 207 5.16 22.71 -17.90
N SER A 208 4.52 21.62 -17.48
CA SER A 208 3.42 20.98 -18.23
C SER A 208 2.07 21.72 -18.07
N GLN A 209 2.04 22.87 -17.42
CA GLN A 209 0.83 23.69 -17.16
C GLN A 209 -0.27 22.96 -16.36
N GLN A 210 0.09 21.89 -15.66
CA GLN A 210 -0.82 21.10 -14.83
C GLN A 210 -0.77 21.62 -13.38
N PHE A 211 -1.25 22.85 -13.16
CA PHE A 211 -1.07 23.57 -11.89
C PHE A 211 -1.72 22.88 -10.68
N ILE A 212 -2.86 22.21 -10.85
CA ILE A 212 -3.51 21.48 -9.76
C ILE A 212 -2.66 20.26 -9.33
N LEU A 213 -2.08 19.54 -10.30
CA LEU A 213 -1.13 18.47 -10.01
C LEU A 213 0.14 19.02 -9.34
N ALA A 214 0.70 20.12 -9.84
CA ALA A 214 1.81 20.77 -9.18
C ALA A 214 1.49 21.09 -7.71
N LEU A 215 0.30 21.67 -7.45
CA LEU A 215 -0.18 21.97 -6.10
C LEU A 215 -0.30 20.70 -5.22
N ALA A 216 -0.70 19.56 -5.80
CA ALA A 216 -0.78 18.29 -5.07
C ALA A 216 0.57 17.82 -4.52
N PHE A 217 1.70 18.16 -5.20
CA PHE A 217 3.04 17.79 -4.77
C PHE A 217 3.71 18.84 -3.84
N VAL A 218 3.19 20.08 -3.78
CA VAL A 218 3.76 21.16 -2.94
C VAL A 218 3.82 20.77 -1.45
N PRO A 219 2.76 20.19 -0.81
CA PRO A 219 2.86 19.81 0.60
C PRO A 219 3.98 18.81 0.87
N GLY A 220 4.24 17.89 -0.08
CA GLY A 220 5.37 16.96 -0.04
C GLY A 220 6.72 17.67 -0.05
N LEU A 221 6.89 18.68 -0.91
CA LEU A 221 8.10 19.49 -0.98
C LEU A 221 8.32 20.27 0.32
N VAL A 222 7.29 20.97 0.82
CA VAL A 222 7.37 21.76 2.05
C VAL A 222 7.84 20.89 3.23
N ARG A 223 7.23 19.69 3.41
CA ARG A 223 7.66 18.79 4.49
C ARG A 223 9.08 18.28 4.31
N ALA A 224 9.50 18.00 3.06
CA ALA A 224 10.83 17.47 2.75
C ALA A 224 11.93 18.46 3.11
N VAL A 225 11.66 19.76 3.00
CA VAL A 225 12.58 20.84 3.36
C VAL A 225 12.54 21.14 4.86
N TYR A 226 11.33 21.30 5.42
CA TYR A 226 11.15 21.86 6.76
C TYR A 226 11.24 20.84 7.89
N LEU A 227 10.64 19.65 7.74
CA LEU A 227 10.51 18.70 8.85
C LEU A 227 11.81 17.96 9.24
N PRO A 228 12.80 17.71 8.36
CA PRO A 228 14.05 17.08 8.77
C PRO A 228 14.85 17.86 9.80
N THR A 229 14.61 19.17 9.95
CA THR A 229 15.19 20.00 11.01
C THR A 229 14.57 19.73 12.39
N LYS A 230 13.39 19.08 12.46
CA LYS A 230 12.63 18.83 13.69
C LYS A 230 12.90 17.42 14.24
N LYS A 231 12.83 17.27 15.56
CA LYS A 231 12.87 15.95 16.23
C LYS A 231 11.45 15.45 16.40
N LEU A 232 10.94 14.72 15.40
CA LEU A 232 9.61 14.13 15.41
C LEU A 232 9.66 12.66 15.81
N SER A 233 8.64 12.18 16.53
CA SER A 233 8.42 10.77 16.80
C SER A 233 7.91 10.03 15.55
N VAL A 234 8.05 8.70 15.51
CA VAL A 234 7.54 7.85 14.42
C VAL A 234 6.04 8.08 14.18
N MET A 235 5.27 8.20 15.27
CA MET A 235 3.83 8.42 15.20
C MET A 235 3.49 9.79 14.60
N GLN A 236 4.21 10.85 15.01
CA GLN A 236 4.01 12.19 14.44
C GLN A 236 4.33 12.24 12.94
N VAL A 237 5.43 11.61 12.51
CA VAL A 237 5.75 11.48 11.08
C VAL A 237 4.61 10.76 10.37
N GLY A 238 4.12 9.64 10.90
CA GLY A 238 3.03 8.87 10.29
C GLY A 238 1.73 9.66 10.16
N LEU A 239 1.33 10.45 11.16
CA LEU A 239 0.14 11.30 11.11
C LEU A 239 0.26 12.41 10.06
N ILE A 240 1.43 13.05 9.98
CA ILE A 240 1.71 14.07 8.95
C ILE A 240 1.63 13.44 7.56
N GLU A 241 2.23 12.26 7.36
CA GLU A 241 2.17 11.54 6.09
C GLU A 241 0.73 11.21 5.68
N PHE A 242 -0.09 10.78 6.64
CA PHE A 242 -1.49 10.51 6.37
C PHE A 242 -2.24 11.77 5.91
N ALA A 243 -2.06 12.89 6.60
CA ALA A 243 -2.69 14.18 6.23
C ALA A 243 -2.24 14.66 4.83
N ILE A 244 -0.91 14.60 4.55
CA ILE A 244 -0.38 15.01 3.25
C ILE A 244 -0.85 14.09 2.14
N THR A 245 -0.95 12.77 2.38
CA THR A 245 -1.50 11.83 1.41
C THR A 245 -2.96 12.10 1.12
N ALA A 246 -3.76 12.48 2.14
CA ALA A 246 -5.15 12.86 1.94
C ALA A 246 -5.29 14.12 1.06
N VAL A 247 -4.48 15.15 1.33
CA VAL A 247 -4.44 16.38 0.51
C VAL A 247 -4.00 16.06 -0.93
N PHE A 248 -2.93 15.27 -1.09
CA PHE A 248 -2.48 14.81 -2.40
C PHE A 248 -3.60 14.10 -3.15
N PHE A 249 -4.28 13.15 -2.52
CA PHE A 249 -5.33 12.35 -3.15
C PHE A 249 -6.52 13.18 -3.59
N ILE A 250 -6.96 14.13 -2.75
CA ILE A 250 -8.06 15.06 -3.10
C ILE A 250 -7.67 15.90 -4.31
N LEU A 251 -6.48 16.52 -4.28
CA LEU A 251 -6.02 17.36 -5.39
C LEU A 251 -5.77 16.55 -6.67
N LEU A 252 -5.29 15.32 -6.55
CA LEU A 252 -5.15 14.39 -7.67
C LEU A 252 -6.50 14.13 -8.33
N LEU A 253 -7.55 13.83 -7.55
CA LEU A 253 -8.90 13.61 -8.08
C LEU A 253 -9.44 14.89 -8.75
N VAL A 254 -9.30 16.06 -8.13
CA VAL A 254 -9.73 17.34 -8.73
C VAL A 254 -9.01 17.65 -10.04
N ALA A 255 -7.75 17.18 -10.19
CA ALA A 255 -6.98 17.43 -11.39
C ALA A 255 -7.32 16.48 -12.55
N THR A 256 -7.90 15.30 -12.26
CA THR A 256 -8.00 14.22 -13.25
C THR A 256 -9.42 13.72 -13.51
N LEU A 257 -10.39 14.00 -12.63
CA LEU A 257 -11.83 13.74 -12.82
C LEU A 257 -12.51 14.94 -13.47
#